data_fd66e6659d1e9304332973c3c2a5af9e
#
_entry.id   fd66e6659d1e9304332973c3c2a5af9e
#
_cell.length_a   1.000
_cell.length_b   1.000
_cell.length_c   1.000
_cell.angle_alpha   90.00
_cell.angle_beta   90.00
_cell.angle_gamma   90.00
#
_symmetry.space_group_name_H-M   'P 1'
#
loop_
_entity.id
_entity.type
_entity.pdbx_description
1 polymer ?
#
loop_
_entity_poly.entity_id
_entity_poly.type
_entity_poly.pdbx_seq_one_letter_code
_entity_poly.pdbx_strand_id
1 'polypeptide(L)'
;MYKNKFFQTIKNILIIMLFFWLREKGYVNNWGFVLGAIGTILIITIISQRLKIKNTMKNLDRLKSISKLIATDPDKYFLELDTLIDKSSGYEKDYMILHKANTLAKINRASEAIDILMHHHPRYLDTNNQGVYYNNLLGLLVQENRISDAKKVYDEFKDILESNLNNNFAYSIHTNIANLKYHLNQKADAIKHLDQAIESTDNQNIIKNIQALKNKMQK
;
A
#
# COMPACT_ATOMS: atom_id res chain seq x y z
N MET A 1 11.76 -2.30 11.44
CA MET A 1 12.79 -1.94 10.43
C MET A 1 14.20 -2.00 10.97
N TYR A 2 14.52 -1.42 12.13
CA TYR A 2 15.87 -1.40 12.71
C TYR A 2 16.48 -2.80 12.97
N LYS A 3 15.70 -3.78 13.49
CA LYS A 3 16.21 -5.14 13.75
C LYS A 3 16.77 -5.83 12.50
N ASN A 4 16.08 -5.77 11.36
CA ASN A 4 16.56 -6.43 10.13
C ASN A 4 17.82 -5.77 9.55
N LYS A 5 17.92 -4.42 9.57
CA LYS A 5 19.13 -3.72 9.15
C LYS A 5 20.30 -4.01 10.10
N PHE A 6 20.04 -4.04 11.39
CA PHE A 6 21.02 -4.37 12.41
C PHE A 6 21.60 -5.79 12.21
N PHE A 7 20.77 -6.81 12.06
CA PHE A 7 21.23 -8.18 11.79
C PHE A 7 21.98 -8.30 10.46
N GLN A 8 21.54 -7.60 9.41
CA GLN A 8 22.28 -7.59 8.15
C GLN A 8 23.66 -6.94 8.29
N THR A 9 23.74 -5.85 9.04
CA THR A 9 25.01 -5.17 9.33
C THR A 9 25.95 -6.07 10.12
N ILE A 10 25.48 -6.72 11.18
CA ILE A 10 26.28 -7.67 11.98
C ILE A 10 26.79 -8.82 11.08
N LYS A 11 25.96 -9.40 10.25
CA LYS A 11 26.34 -10.48 9.34
C LYS A 11 27.45 -10.04 8.37
N ASN A 12 27.35 -8.85 7.79
CA ASN A 12 28.38 -8.31 6.91
C ASN A 12 29.68 -8.06 7.66
N ILE A 13 29.62 -7.54 8.89
CA ILE A 13 30.81 -7.36 9.75
C ILE A 13 31.47 -8.69 10.03
N LEU A 14 30.73 -9.73 10.39
CA LEU A 14 31.28 -11.06 10.67
C LEU A 14 31.98 -11.68 9.44
N ILE A 15 31.44 -11.46 8.23
CA ILE A 15 32.08 -11.90 6.99
C ILE A 15 33.42 -11.17 6.78
N ILE A 16 33.43 -9.85 6.95
CA ILE A 16 34.64 -9.03 6.83
C ILE A 16 35.69 -9.49 7.85
N MET A 17 35.29 -9.70 9.12
CA MET A 17 36.19 -10.20 10.18
C MET A 17 36.77 -11.59 9.86
N LEU A 18 35.94 -12.52 9.30
CA LEU A 18 36.40 -13.82 8.88
C LEU A 18 37.49 -13.72 7.80
N PHE A 19 37.25 -12.90 6.77
CA PHE A 19 38.25 -12.72 5.70
C PHE A 19 39.48 -11.99 6.19
N PHE A 20 39.35 -11.05 7.16
CA PHE A 20 40.49 -10.41 7.81
C PHE A 20 41.33 -11.42 8.56
N TRP A 21 40.73 -12.34 9.34
CA TRP A 21 41.41 -13.41 10.05
C TRP A 21 42.12 -14.35 9.09
N LEU A 22 41.48 -14.75 7.95
CA LEU A 22 42.09 -15.58 6.91
C LEU A 22 43.35 -14.92 6.29
N ARG A 23 43.29 -13.58 6.11
CA ARG A 23 44.45 -12.80 5.64
C ARG A 23 45.58 -12.80 6.66
N GLU A 24 45.30 -12.56 7.93
CA GLU A 24 46.27 -12.56 9.03
C GLU A 24 46.99 -13.94 9.15
N LYS A 25 46.28 -15.01 8.86
CA LYS A 25 46.83 -16.38 8.81
C LYS A 25 47.55 -16.72 7.51
N GLY A 26 47.63 -15.79 6.57
CA GLY A 26 48.32 -16.02 5.28
C GLY A 26 47.56 -16.88 4.28
N TYR A 27 46.28 -17.22 4.55
CA TYR A 27 45.46 -18.03 3.63
C TYR A 27 45.01 -17.25 2.40
N VAL A 28 44.92 -15.93 2.47
CA VAL A 28 44.53 -15.04 1.36
C VAL A 28 45.43 -13.81 1.32
N ASN A 29 45.75 -13.33 0.12
CA ASN A 29 46.45 -12.07 -0.07
C ASN A 29 45.50 -10.89 0.03
N ASN A 30 46.00 -9.64 -0.04
CA ASN A 30 45.19 -8.42 0.09
C ASN A 30 44.05 -8.35 -0.93
N TRP A 31 44.27 -8.74 -2.18
CA TRP A 31 43.24 -8.78 -3.21
C TRP A 31 42.26 -9.92 -2.99
N GLY A 32 42.72 -11.09 -2.57
CA GLY A 32 41.86 -12.22 -2.20
C GLY A 32 40.96 -11.90 -1.01
N PHE A 33 41.43 -11.09 -0.04
CA PHE A 33 40.62 -10.58 1.05
C PHE A 33 39.47 -9.70 0.53
N VAL A 34 39.76 -8.70 -0.30
CA VAL A 34 38.76 -7.73 -0.79
C VAL A 34 37.74 -8.42 -1.69
N LEU A 35 38.20 -9.15 -2.70
CA LEU A 35 37.32 -9.81 -3.67
C LEU A 35 36.50 -10.93 -3.04
N GLY A 36 37.07 -11.70 -2.12
CA GLY A 36 36.38 -12.76 -1.40
C GLY A 36 35.27 -12.19 -0.48
N ALA A 37 35.56 -11.16 0.28
CA ALA A 37 34.57 -10.52 1.17
C ALA A 37 33.41 -9.93 0.36
N ILE A 38 33.72 -9.15 -0.70
CA ILE A 38 32.70 -8.56 -1.58
C ILE A 38 31.86 -9.66 -2.26
N GLY A 39 32.50 -10.66 -2.84
CA GLY A 39 31.84 -11.78 -3.52
C GLY A 39 30.89 -12.53 -2.58
N THR A 40 31.33 -12.82 -1.36
CA THR A 40 30.50 -13.51 -0.36
C THR A 40 29.29 -12.66 0.04
N ILE A 41 29.46 -11.36 0.26
CA ILE A 41 28.36 -10.45 0.57
C ILE A 41 27.35 -10.39 -0.58
N LEU A 42 27.83 -10.30 -1.82
CA LEU A 42 26.96 -10.30 -3.01
C LEU A 42 26.16 -11.60 -3.14
N ILE A 43 26.82 -12.76 -3.02
CA ILE A 43 26.15 -14.07 -3.09
C ILE A 43 25.06 -14.19 -2.03
N ILE A 44 25.36 -13.84 -0.78
CA ILE A 44 24.40 -13.88 0.32
C ILE A 44 23.23 -12.93 0.07
N THR A 45 23.51 -11.74 -0.48
CA THR A 45 22.46 -10.76 -0.83
C THR A 45 21.56 -11.31 -1.92
N ILE A 46 22.11 -11.89 -2.97
CA ILE A 46 21.34 -12.51 -4.06
C ILE A 46 20.47 -13.67 -3.54
N ILE A 47 21.03 -14.55 -2.72
CA ILE A 47 20.28 -15.68 -2.13
C ILE A 47 19.13 -15.15 -1.25
N SER A 48 19.41 -14.18 -0.40
CA SER A 48 18.38 -13.60 0.48
C SER A 48 17.25 -12.92 -0.29
N GLN A 49 17.58 -12.22 -1.39
CA GLN A 49 16.58 -11.63 -2.28
C GLN A 49 15.74 -12.70 -2.98
N ARG A 50 16.37 -13.77 -3.51
CA ARG A 50 15.63 -14.88 -4.14
C ARG A 50 14.69 -15.59 -3.18
N LEU A 51 15.12 -15.83 -1.94
CA LEU A 51 14.26 -16.41 -0.90
C LEU A 51 13.10 -15.50 -0.54
N LYS A 52 13.34 -14.19 -0.46
CA LYS A 52 12.28 -13.20 -0.22
C LYS A 52 11.25 -13.20 -1.34
N ILE A 53 11.70 -13.14 -2.61
CA ILE A 53 10.82 -13.19 -3.78
C ILE A 53 9.99 -14.48 -3.79
N LYS A 54 10.62 -15.65 -3.55
CA LYS A 54 9.92 -16.94 -3.48
C LYS A 54 8.85 -16.97 -2.41
N ASN A 55 9.12 -16.42 -1.22
CA ASN A 55 8.13 -16.34 -0.14
C ASN A 55 6.98 -15.38 -0.49
N THR A 56 7.27 -14.22 -1.08
CA THR A 56 6.23 -13.28 -1.55
C THR A 56 5.34 -13.93 -2.60
N MET A 57 5.90 -14.62 -3.60
CA MET A 57 5.12 -15.35 -4.60
C MET A 57 4.21 -16.41 -3.96
N LYS A 58 4.74 -17.20 -3.02
CA LYS A 58 3.95 -18.19 -2.28
C LYS A 58 2.78 -17.55 -1.51
N ASN A 59 2.99 -16.40 -0.88
CA ASN A 59 1.95 -15.70 -0.14
C ASN A 59 0.89 -15.10 -1.07
N LEU A 60 1.28 -14.60 -2.25
CA LEU A 60 0.35 -14.13 -3.27
C LEU A 60 -0.50 -15.28 -3.85
N ASP A 61 0.10 -16.44 -4.12
CA ASP A 61 -0.63 -17.62 -4.56
C ASP A 61 -1.63 -18.09 -3.49
N ARG A 62 -1.23 -18.04 -2.22
CA ARG A 62 -2.12 -18.35 -1.10
C ARG A 62 -3.25 -17.33 -1.00
N LEU A 63 -2.97 -16.02 -1.11
CA LEU A 63 -3.98 -14.97 -1.15
C LEU A 63 -5.01 -15.25 -2.25
N LYS A 64 -4.54 -15.58 -3.46
CA LYS A 64 -5.41 -15.96 -4.58
C LYS A 64 -6.24 -17.22 -4.28
N SER A 65 -5.68 -18.20 -3.59
CA SER A 65 -6.41 -19.43 -3.24
C SER A 65 -7.52 -19.18 -2.23
N ILE A 66 -7.25 -18.36 -1.19
CA ILE A 66 -8.24 -18.04 -0.16
C ILE A 66 -9.29 -17.04 -0.63
N SER A 67 -9.03 -16.26 -1.69
CA SER A 67 -10.01 -15.26 -2.21
C SER A 67 -11.36 -15.88 -2.60
N LYS A 68 -11.37 -17.17 -2.92
CA LYS A 68 -12.61 -17.92 -3.20
C LYS A 68 -13.53 -18.02 -1.97
N LEU A 69 -12.98 -17.92 -0.77
CA LEU A 69 -13.75 -17.96 0.48
C LEU A 69 -14.56 -16.69 0.72
N ILE A 70 -14.24 -15.56 0.07
CA ILE A 70 -14.96 -14.29 0.26
C ILE A 70 -16.48 -14.45 0.05
N ALA A 71 -16.88 -15.27 -0.92
CA ALA A 71 -18.28 -15.48 -1.24
C ALA A 71 -18.96 -16.57 -0.42
N THR A 72 -18.20 -17.52 0.16
CA THR A 72 -18.74 -18.70 0.84
C THR A 72 -18.55 -18.69 2.35
N ASP A 73 -17.43 -18.14 2.82
CA ASP A 73 -17.05 -18.07 4.24
C ASP A 73 -16.13 -16.86 4.46
N PRO A 74 -16.70 -15.64 4.52
CA PRO A 74 -15.91 -14.42 4.71
C PRO A 74 -15.07 -14.42 5.99
N ASP A 75 -15.56 -14.97 7.09
CA ASP A 75 -14.85 -14.95 8.35
C ASP A 75 -13.59 -15.83 8.29
N LYS A 76 -13.70 -17.00 7.68
CA LYS A 76 -12.54 -17.86 7.42
C LYS A 76 -11.55 -17.19 6.48
N TYR A 77 -12.03 -16.47 5.46
CA TYR A 77 -11.16 -15.69 4.58
C TYR A 77 -10.32 -14.67 5.37
N PHE A 78 -10.95 -13.89 6.25
CA PHE A 78 -10.23 -12.87 7.03
C PHE A 78 -9.26 -13.49 8.04
N LEU A 79 -9.61 -14.60 8.68
CA LEU A 79 -8.70 -15.34 9.57
C LEU A 79 -7.44 -15.82 8.84
N GLU A 80 -7.61 -16.40 7.65
CA GLU A 80 -6.49 -16.82 6.80
C GLU A 80 -5.65 -15.65 6.31
N LEU A 81 -6.30 -14.54 5.92
CA LEU A 81 -5.64 -13.32 5.50
C LEU A 81 -4.83 -12.67 6.64
N ASP A 82 -5.36 -12.65 7.86
CA ASP A 82 -4.63 -12.15 9.03
C ASP A 82 -3.38 -13.00 9.31
N THR A 83 -3.50 -14.31 9.17
CA THR A 83 -2.34 -15.23 9.27
C THR A 83 -1.27 -14.90 8.22
N LEU A 84 -1.66 -14.49 7.01
CA LEU A 84 -0.72 -14.07 5.96
C LEU A 84 -0.10 -12.70 6.28
N ILE A 85 -0.89 -11.74 6.75
CA ILE A 85 -0.44 -10.41 7.16
C ILE A 85 0.60 -10.51 8.27
N ASP A 86 0.38 -11.37 9.27
CA ASP A 86 1.31 -11.56 10.39
C ASP A 86 2.65 -12.16 9.96
N LYS A 87 2.66 -13.00 8.93
CA LYS A 87 3.87 -13.61 8.35
C LYS A 87 4.57 -12.69 7.35
N SER A 88 3.94 -11.62 6.92
CA SER A 88 4.43 -10.69 5.92
C SER A 88 5.15 -9.49 6.54
N SER A 89 5.96 -8.79 5.76
CA SER A 89 6.67 -7.59 6.19
C SER A 89 6.90 -6.60 5.05
N GLY A 90 7.09 -5.34 5.38
CA GLY A 90 7.38 -4.29 4.40
C GLY A 90 6.22 -4.11 3.42
N TYR A 91 6.55 -3.93 2.13
CA TYR A 91 5.57 -3.72 1.07
C TYR A 91 4.46 -4.77 1.04
N GLU A 92 4.81 -6.04 1.17
CA GLU A 92 3.85 -7.15 1.15
C GLU A 92 2.81 -7.03 2.27
N LYS A 93 3.24 -6.69 3.48
CA LYS A 93 2.34 -6.47 4.62
C LYS A 93 1.38 -5.31 4.36
N ASP A 94 1.92 -4.16 3.95
CA ASP A 94 1.12 -2.96 3.68
C ASP A 94 0.11 -3.21 2.54
N TYR A 95 0.53 -3.93 1.49
CA TYR A 95 -0.35 -4.31 0.38
C TYR A 95 -1.49 -5.23 0.82
N MET A 96 -1.21 -6.25 1.65
CA MET A 96 -2.24 -7.15 2.16
C MET A 96 -3.23 -6.44 3.10
N ILE A 97 -2.76 -5.47 3.88
CA ILE A 97 -3.64 -4.64 4.73
C ILE A 97 -4.57 -3.78 3.87
N LEU A 98 -4.05 -3.13 2.83
CA LEU A 98 -4.87 -2.40 1.86
C LEU A 98 -5.89 -3.33 1.18
N HIS A 99 -5.47 -4.53 0.78
CA HIS A 99 -6.34 -5.53 0.19
C HIS A 99 -7.45 -5.98 1.16
N LYS A 100 -7.11 -6.20 2.45
CA LYS A 100 -8.09 -6.53 3.50
C LYS A 100 -9.14 -5.44 3.64
N ALA A 101 -8.72 -4.18 3.77
CA ALA A 101 -9.63 -3.04 3.90
C ALA A 101 -10.55 -2.90 2.68
N ASN A 102 -10.01 -3.05 1.47
CA ASN A 102 -10.79 -3.00 0.24
C ASN A 102 -11.82 -4.14 0.15
N THR A 103 -11.47 -5.31 0.66
CA THR A 103 -12.40 -6.45 0.68
C THR A 103 -13.51 -6.24 1.70
N LEU A 104 -13.19 -5.74 2.90
CA LEU A 104 -14.19 -5.38 3.92
C LEU A 104 -15.18 -4.34 3.39
N ALA A 105 -14.69 -3.29 2.73
CA ALA A 105 -15.54 -2.26 2.13
C ALA A 105 -16.52 -2.85 1.09
N LYS A 106 -16.03 -3.78 0.25
CA LYS A 106 -16.86 -4.44 -0.78
C LYS A 106 -17.99 -5.31 -0.22
N ILE A 107 -17.82 -5.86 0.98
CA ILE A 107 -18.85 -6.68 1.66
C ILE A 107 -19.64 -5.89 2.72
N ASN A 108 -19.68 -4.56 2.60
CA ASN A 108 -20.41 -3.65 3.47
C ASN A 108 -19.93 -3.62 4.93
N ARG A 109 -18.64 -3.94 5.19
CA ARG A 109 -18.00 -3.80 6.51
C ARG A 109 -17.11 -2.55 6.52
N ALA A 110 -17.66 -1.40 6.13
CA ALA A 110 -16.93 -0.15 5.93
C ALA A 110 -16.27 0.36 7.21
N SER A 111 -16.93 0.25 8.38
CA SER A 111 -16.36 0.69 9.67
C SER A 111 -15.06 -0.04 9.99
N GLU A 112 -14.99 -1.37 9.77
CA GLU A 112 -13.79 -2.16 10.01
C GLU A 112 -12.68 -1.81 9.01
N ALA A 113 -13.05 -1.53 7.76
CA ALA A 113 -12.08 -1.07 6.75
C ALA A 113 -11.46 0.28 7.17
N ILE A 114 -12.28 1.23 7.64
CA ILE A 114 -11.82 2.52 8.15
C ILE A 114 -10.89 2.32 9.34
N ASP A 115 -11.25 1.51 10.31
CA ASP A 115 -10.44 1.28 11.50
C ASP A 115 -9.06 0.72 11.14
N ILE A 116 -8.99 -0.23 10.21
CA ILE A 116 -7.72 -0.76 9.71
C ILE A 116 -6.89 0.35 9.03
N LEU A 117 -7.50 1.13 8.13
CA LEU A 117 -6.79 2.16 7.39
C LEU A 117 -6.38 3.36 8.27
N MET A 118 -7.16 3.71 9.29
CA MET A 118 -6.81 4.78 10.23
C MET A 118 -5.65 4.43 11.16
N HIS A 119 -5.52 3.16 11.56
CA HIS A 119 -4.49 2.72 12.52
C HIS A 119 -3.21 2.20 11.86
N HIS A 120 -3.21 1.98 10.54
CA HIS A 120 -2.04 1.51 9.82
C HIS A 120 -1.40 2.62 8.98
N HIS A 121 -0.06 2.73 9.03
CA HIS A 121 0.70 3.66 8.20
C HIS A 121 1.41 2.89 7.08
N PRO A 122 1.04 3.07 5.81
CA PRO A 122 1.55 2.30 4.68
C PRO A 122 2.93 2.80 4.22
N ARG A 123 3.95 2.63 5.07
CA ARG A 123 5.31 3.19 4.86
C ARG A 123 6.10 2.55 3.72
N TYR A 124 5.69 1.37 3.28
CA TYR A 124 6.41 0.61 2.27
C TYR A 124 5.68 0.54 0.93
N LEU A 125 4.47 1.07 0.82
CA LEU A 125 3.80 1.24 -0.45
C LEU A 125 4.52 2.31 -1.28
N ASP A 126 4.57 2.11 -2.59
CA ASP A 126 4.95 3.16 -3.53
C ASP A 126 3.88 4.27 -3.57
N THR A 127 4.21 5.40 -4.19
CA THR A 127 3.34 6.58 -4.25
C THR A 127 1.97 6.26 -4.84
N ASN A 128 1.89 5.40 -5.86
CA ASN A 128 0.62 5.02 -6.47
C ASN A 128 -0.26 4.24 -5.50
N ASN A 129 0.28 3.24 -4.82
CA ASN A 129 -0.45 2.45 -3.85
C ASN A 129 -0.79 3.24 -2.58
N GLN A 130 0.06 4.21 -2.18
CA GLN A 130 -0.31 5.17 -1.13
C GLN A 130 -1.47 6.06 -1.58
N GLY A 131 -1.49 6.51 -2.84
CA GLY A 131 -2.62 7.24 -3.41
C GLY A 131 -3.92 6.45 -3.35
N VAL A 132 -3.89 5.16 -3.73
CA VAL A 132 -5.04 4.25 -3.59
C VAL A 132 -5.47 4.10 -2.13
N TYR A 133 -4.50 3.95 -1.21
CA TYR A 133 -4.75 3.80 0.22
C TYR A 133 -5.53 4.98 0.80
N TYR A 134 -5.00 6.19 0.62
CA TYR A 134 -5.63 7.40 1.19
C TYR A 134 -6.89 7.81 0.45
N ASN A 135 -6.99 7.55 -0.85
CA ASN A 135 -8.22 7.75 -1.61
C ASN A 135 -9.36 6.84 -1.11
N ASN A 136 -9.06 5.58 -0.82
CA ASN A 136 -10.06 4.64 -0.30
C ASN A 136 -10.48 5.02 1.13
N LEU A 137 -9.53 5.41 1.98
CA LEU A 137 -9.84 5.89 3.32
C LEU A 137 -10.72 7.16 3.27
N LEU A 138 -10.35 8.13 2.42
CA LEU A 138 -11.13 9.35 2.22
C LEU A 138 -12.56 9.04 1.76
N GLY A 139 -12.72 8.19 0.75
CA GLY A 139 -14.01 7.79 0.22
C GLY A 139 -14.90 7.10 1.27
N LEU A 140 -14.34 6.17 2.02
CA LEU A 140 -15.07 5.47 3.09
C LEU A 140 -15.49 6.40 4.23
N LEU A 141 -14.61 7.31 4.66
CA LEU A 141 -14.94 8.30 5.70
C LEU A 141 -16.08 9.23 5.29
N VAL A 142 -16.08 9.68 4.02
CA VAL A 142 -17.18 10.52 3.48
C VAL A 142 -18.47 9.70 3.39
N GLN A 143 -18.39 8.45 2.92
CA GLN A 143 -19.55 7.55 2.82
C GLN A 143 -20.20 7.29 4.18
N GLU A 144 -19.38 7.10 5.23
CA GLU A 144 -19.84 6.89 6.62
C GLU A 144 -20.15 8.22 7.35
N ASN A 145 -20.22 9.35 6.63
CA ASN A 145 -20.48 10.69 7.16
C ASN A 145 -19.49 11.16 8.26
N ARG A 146 -18.27 10.60 8.28
CA ARG A 146 -17.18 10.99 9.19
C ARG A 146 -16.39 12.17 8.59
N ILE A 147 -17.07 13.29 8.34
CA ILE A 147 -16.54 14.42 7.55
C ILE A 147 -15.34 15.11 8.22
N SER A 148 -15.33 15.21 9.55
CA SER A 148 -14.18 15.76 10.27
C SER A 148 -12.90 14.92 10.07
N ASP A 149 -13.02 13.60 10.12
CA ASP A 149 -11.89 12.70 9.90
C ASP A 149 -11.47 12.69 8.43
N ALA A 150 -12.44 12.69 7.51
CA ALA A 150 -12.19 12.82 6.08
C ALA A 150 -11.39 14.09 5.75
N LYS A 151 -11.75 15.23 6.39
CA LYS A 151 -11.01 16.48 6.22
C LYS A 151 -9.57 16.38 6.72
N LYS A 152 -9.34 15.77 7.90
CA LYS A 152 -7.98 15.57 8.43
C LYS A 152 -7.14 14.72 7.49
N VAL A 153 -7.69 13.59 7.00
CA VAL A 153 -6.99 12.72 6.04
C VAL A 153 -6.68 13.46 4.75
N TYR A 154 -7.62 14.24 4.22
CA TYR A 154 -7.37 15.03 3.02
C TYR A 154 -6.26 16.07 3.24
N ASP A 155 -6.31 16.83 4.33
CA ASP A 155 -5.34 17.89 4.62
C ASP A 155 -3.93 17.30 4.85
N GLU A 156 -3.82 16.13 5.52
CA GLU A 156 -2.54 15.49 5.84
C GLU A 156 -1.90 14.82 4.61
N PHE A 157 -2.70 14.20 3.74
CA PHE A 157 -2.19 13.39 2.61
C PHE A 157 -2.49 14.02 1.25
N LYS A 158 -2.80 15.32 1.22
CA LYS A 158 -3.12 16.06 0.00
C LYS A 158 -2.08 15.89 -1.09
N ASP A 159 -0.80 16.03 -0.76
CA ASP A 159 0.30 15.94 -1.73
C ASP A 159 0.38 14.56 -2.38
N ILE A 160 0.09 13.49 -1.61
CA ILE A 160 0.04 12.12 -2.13
C ILE A 160 -1.15 11.96 -3.07
N LEU A 161 -2.31 12.46 -2.70
CA LEU A 161 -3.51 12.41 -3.55
C LEU A 161 -3.29 13.20 -4.85
N GLU A 162 -2.75 14.42 -4.76
CA GLU A 162 -2.48 15.28 -5.92
C GLU A 162 -1.44 14.70 -6.86
N SER A 163 -0.39 14.04 -6.33
CA SER A 163 0.62 13.36 -7.16
C SER A 163 0.05 12.19 -7.99
N ASN A 164 -1.14 11.72 -7.65
CA ASN A 164 -1.84 10.63 -8.32
C ASN A 164 -2.96 11.07 -9.28
N LEU A 165 -3.13 12.37 -9.52
CA LEU A 165 -4.17 12.90 -10.40
C LEU A 165 -3.94 12.65 -11.90
N ASN A 166 -2.77 12.13 -12.28
CA ASN A 166 -2.47 11.72 -13.66
C ASN A 166 -2.59 10.19 -13.85
N ASN A 167 -3.05 9.45 -12.85
CA ASN A 167 -3.20 8.01 -12.91
C ASN A 167 -4.60 7.62 -13.40
N ASN A 168 -4.75 6.35 -13.80
CA ASN A 168 -6.02 5.79 -14.29
C ASN A 168 -7.17 5.77 -13.26
N PHE A 169 -6.90 6.06 -11.99
CA PHE A 169 -7.89 6.21 -10.92
C PHE A 169 -8.09 7.67 -10.45
N ALA A 170 -7.57 8.65 -11.18
CA ALA A 170 -7.71 10.08 -10.88
C ALA A 170 -9.18 10.51 -10.74
N TYR A 171 -10.08 9.95 -11.58
CA TYR A 171 -11.51 10.18 -11.48
C TYR A 171 -12.07 9.85 -10.07
N SER A 172 -11.56 8.80 -9.44
CA SER A 172 -11.99 8.41 -8.09
C SER A 172 -11.51 9.39 -7.03
N ILE A 173 -10.25 9.87 -7.15
CA ILE A 173 -9.69 10.89 -6.24
C ILE A 173 -10.51 12.17 -6.34
N HIS A 174 -10.71 12.68 -7.55
CA HIS A 174 -11.52 13.87 -7.77
C HIS A 174 -12.96 13.71 -7.23
N THR A 175 -13.59 12.55 -7.45
CA THR A 175 -14.95 12.27 -6.95
C THR A 175 -15.01 12.29 -5.41
N ASN A 176 -14.02 11.68 -4.74
CA ASN A 176 -13.97 11.67 -3.27
C ASN A 176 -13.69 13.05 -2.69
N ILE A 177 -12.78 13.83 -3.31
CA ILE A 177 -12.55 15.23 -2.93
C ILE A 177 -13.82 16.06 -3.14
N ALA A 178 -14.53 15.88 -4.26
CA ALA A 178 -15.78 16.58 -4.53
C ALA A 178 -16.84 16.30 -3.47
N ASN A 179 -17.00 15.03 -3.09
CA ASN A 179 -17.94 14.66 -2.03
C ASN A 179 -17.56 15.31 -0.70
N LEU A 180 -16.27 15.29 -0.30
CA LEU A 180 -15.80 15.98 0.89
C LEU A 180 -16.10 17.49 0.82
N LYS A 181 -15.75 18.17 -0.28
CA LYS A 181 -15.99 19.60 -0.49
C LYS A 181 -17.47 19.96 -0.39
N TYR A 182 -18.33 19.12 -0.95
CA TYR A 182 -19.78 19.31 -0.87
C TYR A 182 -20.27 19.26 0.58
N HIS A 183 -19.85 18.29 1.38
CA HIS A 183 -20.18 18.19 2.80
C HIS A 183 -19.60 19.35 3.64
N LEU A 184 -18.54 19.99 3.17
CA LEU A 184 -17.97 21.20 3.77
C LEU A 184 -18.63 22.50 3.27
N ASN A 185 -19.76 22.42 2.58
CA ASN A 185 -20.48 23.54 1.96
C ASN A 185 -19.66 24.31 0.89
N GLN A 186 -18.63 23.70 0.32
CA GLN A 186 -17.79 24.24 -0.75
C GLN A 186 -18.30 23.75 -2.11
N LYS A 187 -19.56 24.10 -2.44
CA LYS A 187 -20.29 23.58 -3.62
C LYS A 187 -19.57 23.86 -4.95
N ALA A 188 -19.02 25.07 -5.13
CA ALA A 188 -18.32 25.44 -6.37
C ALA A 188 -17.07 24.57 -6.59
N ASP A 189 -16.27 24.34 -5.54
CA ASP A 189 -15.10 23.47 -5.59
C ASP A 189 -15.48 22.02 -5.84
N ALA A 190 -16.55 21.53 -5.21
CA ALA A 190 -17.07 20.19 -5.44
C ALA A 190 -17.42 19.97 -6.92
N ILE A 191 -18.13 20.91 -7.54
CA ILE A 191 -18.51 20.83 -8.95
C ILE A 191 -17.27 20.83 -9.85
N LYS A 192 -16.29 21.71 -9.57
CA LYS A 192 -15.01 21.74 -10.31
C LYS A 192 -14.28 20.39 -10.27
N HIS A 193 -14.22 19.76 -9.10
CA HIS A 193 -13.62 18.42 -8.98
C HIS A 193 -14.41 17.36 -9.74
N LEU A 194 -15.76 17.43 -9.80
CA LEU A 194 -16.54 16.50 -10.61
C LEU A 194 -16.29 16.68 -12.11
N ASP A 195 -16.06 17.91 -12.58
CA ASP A 195 -15.66 18.16 -13.99
C ASP A 195 -14.31 17.54 -14.29
N GLN A 196 -13.33 17.73 -13.43
CA GLN A 196 -12.00 17.09 -13.53
C GLN A 196 -12.10 15.54 -13.46
N ALA A 197 -13.02 15.00 -12.66
CA ALA A 197 -13.25 13.55 -12.62
C ALA A 197 -13.78 13.01 -13.95
N ILE A 198 -14.70 13.74 -14.60
CA ILE A 198 -15.21 13.39 -15.94
C ILE A 198 -14.09 13.41 -16.97
N GLU A 199 -13.23 14.44 -16.95
CA GLU A 199 -12.10 14.57 -17.86
C GLU A 199 -11.01 13.50 -17.66
N SER A 200 -10.96 12.88 -16.47
CA SER A 200 -9.93 11.90 -16.09
C SER A 200 -10.25 10.46 -16.50
N THR A 201 -11.35 10.22 -17.22
CA THR A 201 -11.76 8.85 -17.59
C THR A 201 -12.53 8.81 -18.90
N ASP A 202 -12.26 7.79 -19.71
CA ASP A 202 -13.02 7.53 -20.95
C ASP A 202 -14.18 6.54 -20.72
N ASN A 203 -14.35 6.02 -19.49
CA ASN A 203 -15.39 5.05 -19.18
C ASN A 203 -16.77 5.70 -19.07
N GLN A 204 -17.61 5.48 -20.07
CA GLN A 204 -18.94 6.09 -20.18
C GLN A 204 -19.87 5.80 -18.98
N ASN A 205 -19.75 4.62 -18.36
CA ASN A 205 -20.55 4.30 -17.16
C ASN A 205 -20.09 5.13 -15.95
N ILE A 206 -18.78 5.32 -15.80
CA ILE A 206 -18.22 6.17 -14.73
C ILE A 206 -18.64 7.63 -14.97
N ILE A 207 -18.48 8.15 -16.19
CA ILE A 207 -18.88 9.50 -16.58
C ILE A 207 -20.36 9.73 -16.24
N LYS A 208 -21.26 8.81 -16.63
CA LYS A 208 -22.69 8.89 -16.33
C LYS A 208 -22.97 8.97 -14.84
N ASN A 209 -22.28 8.18 -14.03
CA ASN A 209 -22.44 8.18 -12.58
C ASN A 209 -21.98 9.51 -11.96
N ILE A 210 -20.82 10.04 -12.38
CA ILE A 210 -20.29 11.33 -11.93
C ILE A 210 -21.22 12.48 -12.34
N GLN A 211 -21.75 12.44 -13.55
CA GLN A 211 -22.73 13.43 -14.05
C GLN A 211 -24.01 13.43 -13.21
N ALA A 212 -24.54 12.26 -12.86
CA ALA A 212 -25.68 12.14 -11.97
C ALA A 212 -25.40 12.72 -10.58
N LEU A 213 -24.21 12.47 -10.03
CA LEU A 213 -23.76 13.05 -8.78
C LEU A 213 -23.65 14.58 -8.87
N LYS A 214 -23.06 15.11 -9.94
CA LYS A 214 -22.96 16.55 -10.20
C LYS A 214 -24.34 17.22 -10.24
N ASN A 215 -25.28 16.63 -10.98
CA ASN A 215 -26.64 17.15 -11.07
C ASN A 215 -27.37 17.16 -9.70
N LYS A 216 -27.10 16.16 -8.84
CA LYS A 216 -27.61 16.11 -7.46
C LYS A 216 -27.04 17.25 -6.60
N MET A 217 -25.76 17.55 -6.73
CA MET A 217 -25.09 18.61 -5.97
C MET A 217 -25.48 20.02 -6.45
N GLN A 218 -25.96 20.17 -7.68
CA GLN A 218 -26.38 21.45 -8.24
C GLN A 218 -27.77 21.90 -7.78
N LYS A 219 -28.62 20.95 -7.42
CA LYS A 219 -29.95 21.21 -6.84
C LYS A 219 -29.85 21.72 -5.41
#